data_50f32dbb75850378faf5a61371246cd5
#
_entry.id   50f32dbb75850378faf5a61371246cd5
#
_cell.length_a   1.000
_cell.length_b   1.000
_cell.length_c   1.000
_cell.angle_alpha   90.00
_cell.angle_beta   90.00
_cell.angle_gamma   90.00
#
_symmetry.space_group_name_H-M   'P 1'
#
loop_
_entity.id
_entity.type
_entity.pdbx_description
1 polymer ?
#
loop_
_entity_poly.entity_id
_entity_poly.type
_entity_poly.pdbx_seq_one_letter_code
_entity_poly.pdbx_strand_id
1 'polypeptide(L)'
;NANAEPLIVVDGVPYPAEIDDNTDFSTINNDDLGALLNISPQDIESIEVLKDAAATAVWGTSGANGVLVIKTKQGVQGKTRFSFSSKFSAKFEPETIPMLNGNQYSALVSEALWNSANYIGLANSTSYLQMLYGSPEIGYQPDWTYFDEYNQNTDWLSEVRRNTQSWENTFSMSGGGERATYRFSLGYLDEGGTTVGTDFSRLNSSLNVRYKFSDKLIFTTQFSFVQSTRNNNYYNVRTEAFRKAPNKSPYYIDDETGNYTSQYFNHNENSTLDPAFDSKKSRYYNPIAMANESVNKTIQRESKMNFNIEYNILNGLTYWGNVNMNIRNTKGRMFLPQVATGLAWTDSNANRSTDTSSDQLTVNTENKLIYRKNWNDKHSIIATGVFRTVETTKSSYGSETSGNASSGLADPTIGSAVRKISSGDSKTRSINGVALMNYTLLNRYIVNASLGLESNSTMGKSERLGLFPTVGIAWHLADEKFMDFSNDWMDEFKLRFSLGQTGNAASG
;
A
#
# COMPACT_ATOMS: atom_id res chain seq x y z
N ASN A 1 -16.55 -10.53 6.41
CA ASN A 1 -15.24 -11.15 6.32
C ASN A 1 -14.32 -10.36 7.21
N ALA A 2 -13.76 -10.98 8.24
CA ALA A 2 -12.71 -10.38 9.05
C ALA A 2 -11.52 -10.08 8.11
N ASN A 3 -10.91 -8.91 8.23
CA ASN A 3 -9.68 -8.57 7.51
C ASN A 3 -8.70 -9.73 7.66
N ALA A 4 -8.32 -10.35 6.55
CA ALA A 4 -7.41 -11.49 6.55
C ALA A 4 -5.93 -11.07 6.61
N GLU A 5 -5.66 -9.79 6.81
CA GLU A 5 -4.31 -9.21 6.79
C GLU A 5 -3.52 -9.56 8.05
N PRO A 6 -2.24 -9.94 7.92
CA PRO A 6 -1.36 -10.13 9.07
C PRO A 6 -0.99 -8.79 9.70
N LEU A 7 -0.76 -8.79 11.01
CA LEU A 7 -0.19 -7.64 11.69
C LEU A 7 1.27 -7.45 11.29
N ILE A 8 1.64 -6.27 10.80
CA ILE A 8 3.03 -5.93 10.57
C ILE A 8 3.62 -5.25 11.80
N VAL A 9 4.78 -5.69 12.23
CA VAL A 9 5.51 -5.15 13.37
C VAL A 9 6.92 -4.79 12.93
N VAL A 10 7.29 -3.53 13.06
CA VAL A 10 8.64 -3.04 12.73
C VAL A 10 9.36 -2.66 14.01
N ASP A 11 10.50 -3.28 14.27
CA ASP A 11 11.31 -3.07 15.49
C ASP A 11 10.50 -3.13 16.80
N GLY A 12 9.54 -4.07 16.85
CA GLY A 12 8.68 -4.28 18.00
C GLY A 12 7.44 -3.37 18.08
N VAL A 13 7.23 -2.47 17.13
CA VAL A 13 6.09 -1.55 17.09
C VAL A 13 5.11 -1.96 15.99
N PRO A 14 3.80 -2.09 16.29
CA PRO A 14 2.77 -2.31 15.28
C PRO A 14 2.79 -1.21 14.22
N TYR A 15 2.80 -1.61 12.96
CA TYR A 15 2.82 -0.72 11.81
C TYR A 15 1.45 -0.73 11.12
N PRO A 16 0.74 0.38 11.08
CA PRO A 16 -0.50 0.48 10.33
C PRO A 16 -0.15 0.58 8.82
N ALA A 17 -0.05 -0.55 8.16
CA ALA A 17 0.06 -0.59 6.70
C ALA A 17 -1.33 -0.48 6.10
N GLU A 18 -1.53 0.41 5.15
CA GLU A 18 -2.65 0.33 4.23
C GLU A 18 -2.23 -0.66 3.13
N ILE A 19 -2.61 -1.91 3.31
CA ILE A 19 -2.29 -2.99 2.39
C ILE A 19 -3.46 -3.12 1.42
N ASP A 20 -3.18 -3.25 0.13
CA ASP A 20 -4.21 -3.56 -0.86
C ASP A 20 -4.66 -5.01 -0.66
N ASP A 21 -5.98 -5.27 -0.68
CA ASP A 21 -6.59 -6.61 -0.54
C ASP A 21 -6.04 -7.64 -1.54
N ASN A 22 -5.36 -7.19 -2.60
CA ASN A 22 -4.73 -8.04 -3.61
C ASN A 22 -3.25 -8.35 -3.32
N THR A 23 -2.70 -7.89 -2.20
CA THR A 23 -1.28 -8.12 -1.87
C THR A 23 -1.05 -9.57 -1.45
N ASP A 24 -0.35 -10.34 -2.27
CA ASP A 24 0.05 -11.71 -1.95
C ASP A 24 1.38 -11.73 -1.18
N PHE A 25 1.30 -11.88 0.13
CA PHE A 25 2.47 -11.95 1.01
C PHE A 25 3.33 -13.21 0.81
N SER A 26 2.83 -14.22 0.11
CA SER A 26 3.62 -15.42 -0.18
C SER A 26 4.65 -15.21 -1.29
N THR A 27 4.41 -14.23 -2.14
CA THR A 27 5.26 -13.87 -3.28
C THR A 27 5.98 -12.54 -3.12
N ILE A 28 5.66 -11.76 -2.07
CA ILE A 28 6.24 -10.44 -1.83
C ILE A 28 7.75 -10.56 -1.56
N ASN A 29 8.54 -9.83 -2.31
CA ASN A 29 9.98 -9.73 -2.08
C ASN A 29 10.33 -8.54 -1.16
N ASN A 30 11.60 -8.43 -0.76
CA ASN A 30 12.04 -7.35 0.14
C ASN A 30 11.88 -5.95 -0.47
N ASP A 31 11.97 -5.83 -1.78
CA ASP A 31 11.83 -4.54 -2.49
C ASP A 31 10.37 -4.10 -2.47
N ASP A 32 9.42 -5.02 -2.74
CA ASP A 32 7.98 -4.75 -2.67
C ASP A 32 7.54 -4.44 -1.24
N LEU A 33 8.04 -5.21 -0.27
CA LEU A 33 7.75 -4.96 1.14
C LEU A 33 8.34 -3.62 1.61
N GLY A 34 9.54 -3.26 1.15
CA GLY A 34 10.16 -1.97 1.42
C GLY A 34 9.35 -0.80 0.84
N ALA A 35 8.78 -0.98 -0.35
CA ALA A 35 7.90 0.02 -0.96
C ALA A 35 6.60 0.18 -0.16
N LEU A 36 5.98 -0.93 0.25
CA LEU A 36 4.76 -0.96 1.07
C LEU A 36 4.96 -0.26 2.43
N LEU A 37 6.09 -0.52 3.07
CA LEU A 37 6.38 -0.02 4.42
C LEU A 37 7.13 1.31 4.45
N ASN A 38 7.44 1.89 3.30
CA ASN A 38 8.33 3.06 3.21
C ASN A 38 9.68 2.86 3.94
N ILE A 39 10.20 1.63 3.93
CA ILE A 39 11.51 1.28 4.49
C ILE A 39 12.45 0.91 3.34
N SER A 40 13.70 1.38 3.39
CA SER A 40 14.68 0.91 2.41
C SER A 40 14.94 -0.59 2.63
N PRO A 41 14.84 -1.44 1.61
CA PRO A 41 15.15 -2.87 1.72
C PRO A 41 16.54 -3.14 2.30
N GLN A 42 17.49 -2.24 2.03
CA GLN A 42 18.86 -2.31 2.53
C GLN A 42 18.98 -2.08 4.05
N ASP A 43 17.98 -1.43 4.66
CA ASP A 43 17.92 -1.23 6.11
C ASP A 43 17.22 -2.39 6.84
N ILE A 44 16.63 -3.35 6.13
CA ILE A 44 16.05 -4.55 6.72
C ILE A 44 17.16 -5.54 7.09
N GLU A 45 17.14 -6.03 8.33
CA GLU A 45 18.02 -7.07 8.83
C GLU A 45 17.41 -8.45 8.68
N SER A 46 16.16 -8.62 9.15
CA SER A 46 15.42 -9.89 9.07
C SER A 46 13.91 -9.66 8.99
N ILE A 47 13.24 -10.65 8.41
CA ILE A 47 11.78 -10.74 8.34
C ILE A 47 11.39 -12.09 8.91
N GLU A 48 10.57 -12.10 9.95
CA GLU A 48 10.07 -13.30 10.62
C GLU A 48 8.54 -13.35 10.50
N VAL A 49 7.99 -14.50 10.14
CA VAL A 49 6.54 -14.72 10.04
C VAL A 49 6.08 -15.59 11.19
N LEU A 50 5.28 -15.03 12.10
CA LEU A 50 4.70 -15.76 13.23
C LEU A 50 3.31 -16.24 12.82
N LYS A 51 3.12 -17.55 12.70
CA LYS A 51 1.86 -18.19 12.31
C LYS A 51 1.18 -18.92 13.47
N ASP A 52 1.94 -19.25 14.52
CA ASP A 52 1.43 -20.03 15.64
C ASP A 52 0.70 -19.15 16.65
N ALA A 53 -0.45 -19.62 17.14
CA ALA A 53 -1.27 -18.91 18.12
C ALA A 53 -0.50 -18.53 19.40
N ALA A 54 0.45 -19.35 19.83
CA ALA A 54 1.30 -19.05 21.00
C ALA A 54 2.27 -17.89 20.73
N ALA A 55 2.82 -17.79 19.51
CA ALA A 55 3.74 -16.73 19.13
C ALA A 55 3.01 -15.39 18.89
N THR A 56 1.77 -15.46 18.40
CA THR A 56 0.95 -14.28 18.10
C THR A 56 0.17 -13.76 19.31
N ALA A 57 -0.01 -14.56 20.36
CA ALA A 57 -0.76 -14.20 21.58
C ALA A 57 -0.25 -12.92 22.27
N VAL A 58 1.04 -12.59 22.12
CA VAL A 58 1.63 -11.35 22.63
C VAL A 58 1.02 -10.11 21.99
N TRP A 59 0.44 -10.24 20.80
CA TRP A 59 -0.16 -9.15 20.02
C TRP A 59 -1.69 -9.07 20.16
N GLY A 60 -2.29 -9.92 21.01
CA GLY A 60 -3.73 -9.96 21.26
C GLY A 60 -4.53 -10.30 19.99
N THR A 61 -5.73 -9.73 19.86
CA THR A 61 -6.62 -9.95 18.72
C THR A 61 -6.04 -9.45 17.39
N SER A 62 -5.18 -8.43 17.44
CA SER A 62 -4.49 -7.91 16.24
C SER A 62 -3.55 -8.93 15.60
N GLY A 63 -3.04 -9.92 16.35
CA GLY A 63 -2.19 -11.00 15.84
C GLY A 63 -2.94 -12.24 15.35
N ALA A 64 -4.27 -12.25 15.36
CA ALA A 64 -5.08 -13.44 15.06
C ALA A 64 -4.84 -14.03 13.66
N ASN A 65 -4.51 -13.19 12.68
CA ASN A 65 -4.22 -13.59 11.29
C ASN A 65 -2.71 -13.82 11.02
N GLY A 66 -1.91 -13.89 12.07
CA GLY A 66 -0.44 -13.97 11.98
C GLY A 66 0.23 -12.61 12.16
N VAL A 67 1.54 -12.65 12.36
CA VAL A 67 2.35 -11.42 12.57
C VAL A 67 3.60 -11.50 11.70
N LEU A 68 3.84 -10.43 10.94
CA LEU A 68 5.07 -10.23 10.18
C LEU A 68 6.00 -9.31 10.99
N VAL A 69 7.07 -9.86 11.55
CA VAL A 69 8.04 -9.11 12.35
C VAL A 69 9.23 -8.73 11.49
N ILE A 70 9.44 -7.44 11.32
CA ILE A 70 10.54 -6.86 10.57
C ILE A 70 11.51 -6.22 11.55
N LYS A 71 12.78 -6.62 11.46
CA LYS A 71 13.87 -6.00 12.21
C LYS A 71 14.73 -5.17 11.27
N THR A 72 15.04 -3.93 11.67
CA THR A 72 15.95 -3.07 10.93
C THR A 72 17.38 -3.21 11.46
N LYS A 73 18.35 -2.98 10.56
CA LYS A 73 19.78 -3.01 10.91
C LYS A 73 20.10 -1.97 11.97
N GLN A 74 20.81 -2.38 13.00
CA GLN A 74 21.24 -1.55 14.12
C GLN A 74 22.74 -1.21 14.04
N GLY A 75 23.16 -0.27 14.87
CA GLY A 75 24.56 0.05 15.07
C GLY A 75 25.28 -1.10 15.80
N VAL A 76 26.48 -1.41 15.34
CA VAL A 76 27.33 -2.45 15.94
C VAL A 76 28.59 -1.83 16.53
N GLN A 77 29.13 -2.47 17.60
CA GLN A 77 30.38 -2.05 18.19
C GLN A 77 31.53 -2.23 17.19
N GLY A 78 32.40 -1.24 17.10
CA GLY A 78 33.59 -1.25 16.25
C GLY A 78 33.90 0.12 15.64
N LYS A 79 34.94 0.16 14.83
CA LYS A 79 35.30 1.37 14.06
C LYS A 79 34.15 1.74 13.13
N THR A 80 33.95 3.02 12.94
CA THR A 80 32.95 3.54 11.99
C THR A 80 33.19 2.97 10.59
N ARG A 81 32.16 2.38 10.04
CA ARG A 81 32.13 1.86 8.67
C ARG A 81 31.15 2.65 7.84
N PHE A 82 31.56 2.98 6.64
CA PHE A 82 30.74 3.64 5.65
C PHE A 82 30.39 2.65 4.55
N SER A 83 29.18 2.69 4.07
CA SER A 83 28.72 1.89 2.93
C SER A 83 27.94 2.80 1.99
N PHE A 84 28.26 2.71 0.72
CA PHE A 84 27.51 3.34 -0.36
C PHE A 84 27.09 2.25 -1.35
N SER A 85 25.83 2.24 -1.69
CA SER A 85 25.25 1.34 -2.70
C SER A 85 24.51 2.17 -3.73
N SER A 86 24.76 1.87 -5.00
CA SER A 86 24.05 2.45 -6.13
C SER A 86 23.53 1.32 -6.99
N LYS A 87 22.21 1.29 -7.20
CA LYS A 87 21.52 0.30 -8.03
C LYS A 87 20.86 1.02 -9.19
N PHE A 88 21.19 0.61 -10.40
CA PHE A 88 20.51 1.00 -11.61
C PHE A 88 19.68 -0.17 -12.14
N SER A 89 18.47 0.10 -12.57
CA SER A 89 17.61 -0.90 -13.19
C SER A 89 16.92 -0.29 -14.41
N ALA A 90 16.89 -1.04 -15.50
CA ALA A 90 16.12 -0.71 -16.70
C ALA A 90 14.90 -1.62 -16.77
N LYS A 91 13.73 -1.04 -17.03
CA LYS A 91 12.46 -1.74 -17.21
C LYS A 91 12.04 -1.66 -18.67
N PHE A 92 11.88 -2.80 -19.29
CA PHE A 92 11.43 -2.93 -20.67
C PHE A 92 10.00 -3.43 -20.69
N GLU A 93 9.17 -2.81 -21.50
CA GLU A 93 7.82 -3.30 -21.72
C GLU A 93 7.84 -4.57 -22.55
N PRO A 94 7.12 -5.63 -22.13
CA PRO A 94 6.97 -6.82 -22.97
C PRO A 94 6.13 -6.49 -24.22
N GLU A 95 6.26 -7.31 -25.25
CA GLU A 95 5.39 -7.22 -26.41
C GLU A 95 3.92 -7.37 -26.00
N THR A 96 3.05 -6.63 -26.67
CA THR A 96 1.60 -6.70 -26.43
C THR A 96 0.98 -7.87 -27.19
N ILE A 97 -0.22 -8.26 -26.73
CA ILE A 97 -1.12 -9.11 -27.51
C ILE A 97 -1.40 -8.39 -28.84
N PRO A 98 -1.29 -9.07 -29.99
CA PRO A 98 -1.62 -8.48 -31.29
C PRO A 98 -3.05 -7.93 -31.31
N MET A 99 -3.20 -6.68 -31.67
CA MET A 99 -4.48 -5.98 -31.79
C MET A 99 -4.85 -5.83 -33.27
N LEU A 100 -6.13 -5.60 -33.53
CA LEU A 100 -6.58 -5.23 -34.87
C LEU A 100 -6.01 -3.85 -35.23
N ASN A 101 -5.60 -3.68 -36.47
CA ASN A 101 -5.31 -2.36 -37.01
C ASN A 101 -6.60 -1.61 -37.40
N GLY A 102 -6.49 -0.33 -37.77
CA GLY A 102 -7.63 0.51 -38.08
C GLY A 102 -8.52 -0.06 -39.18
N ASN A 103 -7.90 -0.56 -40.30
CA ASN A 103 -8.64 -1.15 -41.40
C ASN A 103 -9.34 -2.46 -41.03
N GLN A 104 -8.67 -3.32 -40.28
CA GLN A 104 -9.26 -4.57 -39.78
C GLN A 104 -10.42 -4.32 -38.84
N TYR A 105 -10.30 -3.30 -37.96
CA TYR A 105 -11.36 -2.87 -37.06
C TYR A 105 -12.58 -2.37 -37.85
N SER A 106 -12.38 -1.47 -38.82
CA SER A 106 -13.47 -0.93 -39.64
C SER A 106 -14.17 -2.03 -40.45
N ALA A 107 -13.42 -2.99 -40.99
CA ALA A 107 -13.99 -4.16 -41.66
C ALA A 107 -14.83 -5.02 -40.70
N LEU A 108 -14.33 -5.30 -39.48
CA LEU A 108 -15.05 -6.07 -38.47
C LEU A 108 -16.35 -5.39 -38.05
N VAL A 109 -16.31 -4.06 -37.81
CA VAL A 109 -17.50 -3.28 -37.41
C VAL A 109 -18.52 -3.26 -38.54
N SER A 110 -18.08 -3.07 -39.78
CA SER A 110 -18.95 -3.12 -40.98
C SER A 110 -19.65 -4.47 -41.13
N GLU A 111 -18.93 -5.58 -40.95
CA GLU A 111 -19.50 -6.93 -40.96
C GLU A 111 -20.48 -7.14 -39.79
N ALA A 112 -20.15 -6.65 -38.60
CA ALA A 112 -21.04 -6.74 -37.43
C ALA A 112 -22.35 -5.98 -37.67
N LEU A 113 -22.31 -4.80 -38.27
CA LEU A 113 -23.50 -4.06 -38.69
C LEU A 113 -24.35 -4.79 -39.70
N TRP A 114 -23.71 -5.41 -40.71
CA TRP A 114 -24.39 -6.26 -41.68
C TRP A 114 -25.12 -7.43 -41.02
N ASN A 115 -24.43 -8.16 -40.16
CA ASN A 115 -25.00 -9.29 -39.44
C ASN A 115 -26.14 -8.86 -38.51
N SER A 116 -26.02 -7.70 -37.85
CA SER A 116 -27.09 -7.14 -37.03
C SER A 116 -28.33 -6.76 -37.85
N ALA A 117 -28.16 -6.14 -39.00
CA ALA A 117 -29.25 -5.80 -39.90
C ALA A 117 -29.99 -7.06 -40.38
N ASN A 118 -29.26 -8.13 -40.71
CA ASN A 118 -29.83 -9.42 -41.12
C ASN A 118 -30.61 -10.08 -39.97
N TYR A 119 -30.09 -10.08 -38.76
CA TYR A 119 -30.73 -10.69 -37.60
C TYR A 119 -32.07 -10.06 -37.23
N ILE A 120 -32.20 -8.73 -37.34
CA ILE A 120 -33.43 -8.00 -37.03
C ILE A 120 -34.45 -7.96 -38.16
N GLY A 121 -34.19 -8.74 -39.25
CA GLY A 121 -35.10 -8.82 -40.40
C GLY A 121 -35.12 -7.54 -41.28
N LEU A 122 -34.18 -6.63 -41.09
CA LEU A 122 -33.99 -5.42 -41.87
C LEU A 122 -32.98 -5.62 -43.01
N ALA A 123 -32.86 -6.83 -43.50
CA ALA A 123 -31.84 -7.27 -44.48
C ALA A 123 -32.07 -6.71 -45.91
N ASN A 124 -32.45 -5.44 -46.01
CA ASN A 124 -32.35 -4.76 -47.28
C ASN A 124 -31.12 -3.85 -47.30
N SER A 125 -30.54 -3.65 -48.46
CA SER A 125 -29.38 -2.79 -48.63
C SER A 125 -29.54 -1.38 -48.08
N THR A 126 -30.75 -0.88 -48.04
CA THR A 126 -31.10 0.47 -47.52
C THR A 126 -30.95 0.56 -46.01
N SER A 127 -31.41 -0.46 -45.26
CA SER A 127 -31.28 -0.48 -43.78
C SER A 127 -29.84 -0.64 -43.35
N TYR A 128 -29.06 -1.48 -44.01
CA TYR A 128 -27.62 -1.61 -43.74
C TYR A 128 -26.87 -0.30 -44.00
N LEU A 129 -27.14 0.37 -45.13
CA LEU A 129 -26.56 1.65 -45.46
C LEU A 129 -26.96 2.74 -44.43
N GLN A 130 -28.22 2.74 -43.96
CA GLN A 130 -28.65 3.67 -42.88
C GLN A 130 -27.89 3.43 -41.58
N MET A 131 -27.67 2.17 -41.19
CA MET A 131 -26.84 1.84 -40.01
C MET A 131 -25.39 2.25 -40.22
N LEU A 132 -24.85 2.08 -41.40
CA LEU A 132 -23.47 2.42 -41.75
C LEU A 132 -23.30 3.96 -41.75
N TYR A 133 -24.23 4.71 -42.35
CA TYR A 133 -24.24 6.18 -42.31
C TYR A 133 -24.45 6.74 -40.89
N GLY A 134 -25.20 6.04 -40.06
CA GLY A 134 -25.35 6.36 -38.64
C GLY A 134 -24.19 5.97 -37.74
N SER A 135 -23.14 5.36 -38.31
CA SER A 135 -21.95 4.91 -37.60
C SER A 135 -20.68 5.55 -38.23
N PRO A 136 -20.49 6.86 -38.07
CA PRO A 136 -19.35 7.57 -38.67
C PRO A 136 -17.99 7.03 -38.20
N GLU A 137 -18.00 6.31 -37.08
CA GLU A 137 -16.81 5.69 -36.46
C GLU A 137 -16.06 4.69 -37.37
N ILE A 138 -16.69 4.20 -38.44
CA ILE A 138 -16.06 3.29 -39.40
C ILE A 138 -15.52 4.02 -40.64
N GLY A 139 -15.62 5.35 -40.69
CA GLY A 139 -15.04 6.18 -41.74
C GLY A 139 -15.60 5.93 -43.13
N TYR A 140 -16.92 5.63 -43.27
CA TYR A 140 -17.52 5.27 -44.55
C TYR A 140 -17.80 6.48 -45.43
N GLN A 141 -18.03 7.66 -44.88
CA GLN A 141 -18.39 8.85 -45.62
C GLN A 141 -17.20 9.83 -45.78
N PRO A 142 -16.59 9.92 -46.99
CA PRO A 142 -15.44 10.81 -47.17
C PRO A 142 -15.73 12.31 -47.01
N ASP A 143 -16.98 12.74 -47.13
CA ASP A 143 -17.42 14.13 -46.95
C ASP A 143 -17.77 14.48 -45.52
N TRP A 144 -17.62 13.53 -44.61
CA TRP A 144 -17.82 13.79 -43.19
C TRP A 144 -16.60 14.51 -42.60
N THR A 145 -16.87 15.59 -41.82
CA THR A 145 -15.85 16.50 -41.26
C THR A 145 -14.67 15.80 -40.57
N TYR A 146 -14.91 14.64 -39.96
CA TYR A 146 -13.89 13.91 -39.22
C TYR A 146 -13.47 12.61 -39.91
N PHE A 147 -13.62 12.53 -41.25
CA PHE A 147 -13.31 11.34 -42.00
C PHE A 147 -11.85 10.91 -41.85
N ASP A 148 -10.92 11.85 -41.92
CA ASP A 148 -9.50 11.59 -41.81
C ASP A 148 -9.09 11.14 -40.42
N GLU A 149 -9.69 11.70 -39.35
CA GLU A 149 -9.44 11.28 -37.98
C GLU A 149 -9.98 9.89 -37.66
N TYR A 150 -10.98 9.38 -38.38
CA TYR A 150 -11.52 8.03 -38.22
C TYR A 150 -11.00 7.01 -39.23
N ASN A 151 -10.10 7.40 -40.10
CA ASN A 151 -9.41 6.51 -41.05
C ASN A 151 -7.92 6.33 -40.75
N GLN A 152 -7.56 6.32 -39.50
CA GLN A 152 -6.19 6.15 -39.05
C GLN A 152 -5.88 4.70 -38.66
N ASN A 153 -4.62 4.46 -38.33
CA ASN A 153 -4.13 3.20 -37.79
C ASN A 153 -3.26 3.49 -36.56
N THR A 154 -3.90 3.68 -35.41
CA THR A 154 -3.26 4.07 -34.17
C THR A 154 -3.04 2.88 -33.25
N ASP A 155 -1.80 2.59 -32.91
CA ASP A 155 -1.47 1.68 -31.80
C ASP A 155 -1.50 2.44 -30.49
N TRP A 156 -2.71 2.60 -29.92
CA TRP A 156 -2.94 3.34 -28.69
C TRP A 156 -2.12 2.82 -27.50
N LEU A 157 -1.81 1.52 -27.47
CA LEU A 157 -1.02 0.95 -26.39
C LEU A 157 0.43 1.37 -26.47
N SER A 158 1.01 1.42 -27.68
CA SER A 158 2.39 1.86 -27.85
C SER A 158 2.57 3.33 -27.50
N GLU A 159 1.56 4.18 -27.78
CA GLU A 159 1.60 5.61 -27.51
C GLU A 159 1.62 5.96 -26.00
N VAL A 160 1.06 5.10 -25.14
CA VAL A 160 0.99 5.33 -23.69
C VAL A 160 1.99 4.49 -22.91
N ARG A 161 2.91 3.80 -23.57
CA ARG A 161 3.92 2.94 -22.95
C ARG A 161 5.31 3.49 -23.23
N ARG A 162 6.22 3.20 -22.31
CA ARG A 162 7.63 3.56 -22.48
C ARG A 162 8.53 2.59 -21.74
N ASN A 163 9.72 2.39 -22.25
CA ASN A 163 10.81 1.83 -21.46
C ASN A 163 11.28 2.88 -20.47
N THR A 164 11.68 2.45 -19.30
CA THR A 164 12.06 3.35 -18.23
C THR A 164 13.23 2.82 -17.42
N GLN A 165 13.72 3.64 -16.51
CA GLN A 165 14.85 3.32 -15.65
C GLN A 165 14.53 3.71 -14.21
N SER A 166 15.25 3.09 -13.27
CA SER A 166 15.23 3.47 -11.87
C SER A 166 16.65 3.54 -11.30
N TRP A 167 16.83 4.47 -10.37
CA TRP A 167 18.06 4.70 -9.66
C TRP A 167 17.79 4.64 -8.17
N GLU A 168 18.50 3.77 -7.46
CA GLU A 168 18.45 3.71 -6.01
C GLU A 168 19.87 3.91 -5.47
N ASN A 169 20.05 4.96 -4.67
CA ASN A 169 21.29 5.26 -4.01
C ASN A 169 21.10 5.23 -2.51
N THR A 170 21.93 4.49 -1.80
CA THR A 170 21.87 4.41 -0.34
C THR A 170 23.26 4.61 0.25
N PHE A 171 23.36 5.55 1.15
CA PHE A 171 24.53 5.77 2.00
C PHE A 171 24.20 5.30 3.42
N SER A 172 25.11 4.59 4.05
CA SER A 172 24.97 4.26 5.46
C SER A 172 26.30 4.35 6.21
N MET A 173 26.19 4.69 7.47
CA MET A 173 27.30 4.81 8.41
C MET A 173 26.91 4.07 9.70
N SER A 174 27.77 3.20 10.20
CA SER A 174 27.54 2.50 11.47
C SER A 174 28.82 2.31 12.24
N GLY A 175 28.76 2.33 13.56
CA GLY A 175 29.91 2.15 14.43
C GLY A 175 29.55 2.36 15.89
N GLY A 176 30.55 2.41 16.74
CA GLY A 176 30.39 2.71 18.15
C GLY A 176 31.40 2.03 19.05
N GLY A 177 31.36 2.38 20.32
CA GLY A 177 32.16 1.80 21.40
C GLY A 177 31.34 0.90 22.31
N GLU A 178 31.89 0.60 23.48
CA GLU A 178 31.21 -0.26 24.48
C GLU A 178 29.92 0.33 25.04
N ARG A 179 29.83 1.66 25.11
CA ARG A 179 28.67 2.35 25.69
C ARG A 179 27.67 2.88 24.69
N ALA A 180 28.13 3.21 23.48
CA ALA A 180 27.26 3.80 22.46
C ALA A 180 27.49 3.14 21.12
N THR A 181 26.44 2.71 20.47
CA THR A 181 26.46 2.30 19.06
C THR A 181 25.45 3.12 18.28
N TYR A 182 25.78 3.37 17.02
CA TYR A 182 24.92 4.15 16.14
C TYR A 182 24.92 3.59 14.73
N ARG A 183 23.80 3.82 14.04
CA ARG A 183 23.66 3.63 12.61
C ARG A 183 22.85 4.80 12.04
N PHE A 184 23.36 5.38 10.97
CA PHE A 184 22.66 6.35 10.14
C PHE A 184 22.54 5.78 8.74
N SER A 185 21.38 5.98 8.09
CA SER A 185 21.23 5.72 6.65
C SER A 185 20.49 6.85 5.97
N LEU A 186 20.79 7.05 4.70
CA LEU A 186 20.14 8.00 3.79
C LEU A 186 20.00 7.32 2.44
N GLY A 187 18.77 7.22 1.94
CA GLY A 187 18.44 6.59 0.68
C GLY A 187 17.62 7.51 -0.21
N TYR A 188 17.86 7.45 -1.50
CA TYR A 188 17.05 8.10 -2.53
C TYR A 188 16.76 7.12 -3.65
N LEU A 189 15.50 6.96 -3.96
CA LEU A 189 14.97 6.17 -5.08
C LEU A 189 14.27 7.12 -6.05
N ASP A 190 14.57 6.97 -7.32
CA ASP A 190 13.84 7.59 -8.42
C ASP A 190 13.49 6.52 -9.44
N GLU A 191 12.22 6.31 -9.69
CA GLU A 191 11.69 5.20 -10.47
C GLU A 191 10.65 5.69 -11.47
N GLY A 192 10.95 5.59 -12.75
CA GLY A 192 9.99 5.84 -13.81
C GLY A 192 9.00 4.67 -13.95
N GLY A 193 7.73 4.98 -14.14
CA GLY A 193 6.72 4.00 -14.52
C GLY A 193 6.73 3.71 -16.02
N THR A 194 6.38 2.50 -16.41
CA THR A 194 6.31 2.08 -17.82
C THR A 194 5.06 2.59 -18.56
N THR A 195 4.14 3.23 -17.85
CA THR A 195 3.07 4.03 -18.44
C THR A 195 3.51 5.50 -18.49
N VAL A 196 3.30 6.17 -19.60
CA VAL A 196 3.59 7.61 -19.75
C VAL A 196 2.83 8.40 -18.66
N GLY A 197 3.48 9.41 -18.07
CA GLY A 197 2.89 10.23 -17.00
C GLY A 197 2.94 9.60 -15.61
N THR A 198 3.61 8.43 -15.44
CA THR A 198 3.75 7.80 -14.13
C THR A 198 5.20 7.76 -13.66
N ASP A 199 5.44 8.08 -12.40
CA ASP A 199 6.74 7.97 -11.73
C ASP A 199 6.59 7.88 -10.21
N PHE A 200 7.65 7.45 -9.54
CA PHE A 200 7.74 7.37 -8.10
C PHE A 200 9.11 7.81 -7.62
N SER A 201 9.17 8.67 -6.62
CA SER A 201 10.42 9.02 -5.94
C SER A 201 10.28 8.91 -4.44
N ARG A 202 11.37 8.52 -3.76
CA ARG A 202 11.41 8.34 -2.32
C ARG A 202 12.75 8.80 -1.75
N LEU A 203 12.69 9.71 -0.79
CA LEU A 203 13.80 10.05 0.10
C LEU A 203 13.52 9.44 1.46
N ASN A 204 14.44 8.65 1.98
CA ASN A 204 14.37 8.09 3.32
C ASN A 204 15.64 8.38 4.11
N SER A 205 15.52 8.65 5.39
CA SER A 205 16.65 8.71 6.30
C SER A 205 16.29 8.01 7.62
N SER A 206 17.25 7.35 8.22
CA SER A 206 17.09 6.74 9.54
C SER A 206 18.32 6.96 10.40
N LEU A 207 18.09 7.12 11.70
CA LEU A 207 19.12 7.22 12.72
C LEU A 207 18.72 6.30 13.86
N ASN A 208 19.58 5.35 14.18
CA ASN A 208 19.45 4.48 15.33
C ASN A 208 20.63 4.72 16.27
N VAL A 209 20.36 4.97 17.55
CA VAL A 209 21.36 5.14 18.59
C VAL A 209 20.99 4.28 19.77
N ARG A 210 21.92 3.44 20.19
CA ARG A 210 21.81 2.66 21.43
C ARG A 210 22.88 3.16 22.41
N TYR A 211 22.44 3.50 23.61
CA TYR A 211 23.33 3.98 24.68
C TYR A 211 23.16 3.16 25.94
N LYS A 212 24.26 2.62 26.43
CA LYS A 212 24.35 1.87 27.69
C LYS A 212 24.79 2.81 28.81
N PHE A 213 23.83 3.30 29.61
CA PHE A 213 24.13 4.13 30.77
C PHE A 213 24.86 3.36 31.84
N SER A 214 24.46 2.11 32.06
CA SER A 214 25.07 1.15 32.97
C SER A 214 24.79 -0.27 32.47
N ASP A 215 25.32 -1.29 33.14
CA ASP A 215 25.01 -2.70 32.85
C ASP A 215 23.53 -3.05 33.07
N LYS A 216 22.81 -2.18 33.81
CA LYS A 216 21.39 -2.37 34.09
C LYS A 216 20.48 -1.53 33.25
N LEU A 217 20.95 -0.40 32.68
CA LEU A 217 20.12 0.56 31.98
C LEU A 217 20.62 0.84 30.58
N ILE A 218 19.80 0.47 29.61
CA ILE A 218 20.06 0.68 28.19
C ILE A 218 18.92 1.54 27.61
N PHE A 219 19.29 2.53 26.82
CA PHE A 219 18.38 3.37 26.07
C PHE A 219 18.65 3.20 24.58
N THR A 220 17.60 3.00 23.81
CA THR A 220 17.70 2.93 22.35
C THR A 220 16.70 3.93 21.78
N THR A 221 17.16 4.78 20.86
CA THR A 221 16.28 5.68 20.12
C THR A 221 16.46 5.49 18.64
N GLN A 222 15.34 5.59 17.91
CA GLN A 222 15.30 5.44 16.47
C GLN A 222 14.44 6.55 15.91
N PHE A 223 15.00 7.27 14.94
CA PHE A 223 14.30 8.27 14.14
C PHE A 223 14.28 7.80 12.70
N SER A 224 13.15 7.89 12.04
CA SER A 224 13.08 7.72 10.60
C SER A 224 12.21 8.80 9.98
N PHE A 225 12.62 9.25 8.81
CA PHE A 225 11.88 10.19 7.98
C PHE A 225 11.80 9.63 6.57
N VAL A 226 10.61 9.66 6.00
CA VAL A 226 10.38 9.27 4.62
C VAL A 226 9.52 10.32 3.94
N GLN A 227 9.94 10.76 2.76
CA GLN A 227 9.09 11.50 1.85
C GLN A 227 9.01 10.74 0.54
N SER A 228 7.80 10.40 0.14
CA SER A 228 7.53 9.81 -1.17
C SER A 228 6.65 10.73 -2.02
N THR A 229 6.92 10.74 -3.31
CA THR A 229 6.10 11.41 -4.32
C THR A 229 5.73 10.37 -5.35
N ARG A 230 4.44 10.26 -5.65
CA ARG A 230 3.91 9.37 -6.67
C ARG A 230 3.10 10.20 -7.65
N ASN A 231 3.45 10.10 -8.92
CA ASN A 231 2.65 10.60 -10.02
C ASN A 231 1.99 9.40 -10.73
N ASN A 232 0.69 9.45 -10.87
CA ASN A 232 -0.12 8.47 -11.60
C ASN A 232 -0.92 9.17 -12.68
N ASN A 233 -1.51 8.42 -13.60
CA ASN A 233 -2.53 8.95 -14.47
C ASN A 233 -3.85 9.12 -13.70
N TYR A 234 -4.71 10.02 -14.18
CA TYR A 234 -6.02 10.27 -13.55
C TYR A 234 -6.91 9.03 -13.58
N TYR A 235 -6.91 8.29 -14.71
CA TYR A 235 -7.54 6.98 -14.88
C TYR A 235 -6.50 5.95 -15.32
N ASN A 236 -6.88 4.68 -15.40
CA ASN A 236 -6.02 3.63 -15.95
C ASN A 236 -5.89 3.81 -17.47
N VAL A 237 -4.92 4.59 -17.88
CA VAL A 237 -4.65 4.97 -19.27
C VAL A 237 -4.43 3.73 -20.16
N ARG A 238 -3.80 2.66 -19.65
CA ARG A 238 -3.60 1.43 -20.43
C ARG A 238 -4.91 0.73 -20.73
N THR A 239 -5.82 0.67 -19.78
CA THR A 239 -7.16 0.10 -19.97
C THR A 239 -7.95 0.91 -21.01
N GLU A 240 -7.85 2.24 -20.96
CA GLU A 240 -8.51 3.10 -21.94
C GLU A 240 -7.89 2.96 -23.33
N ALA A 241 -6.56 2.91 -23.43
CA ALA A 241 -5.85 2.67 -24.68
C ALA A 241 -6.20 1.30 -25.31
N PHE A 242 -6.31 0.26 -24.47
CA PHE A 242 -6.72 -1.08 -24.93
C PHE A 242 -8.16 -1.11 -25.48
N ARG A 243 -9.04 -0.27 -24.99
CA ARG A 243 -10.45 -0.18 -25.39
C ARG A 243 -10.69 0.79 -26.54
N LYS A 244 -9.71 1.62 -26.86
CA LYS A 244 -9.85 2.65 -27.88
C LYS A 244 -9.84 2.04 -29.28
N ALA A 245 -10.73 2.49 -30.15
CA ALA A 245 -10.80 2.03 -31.52
C ALA A 245 -9.52 2.43 -32.30
N PRO A 246 -8.83 1.49 -32.95
CA PRO A 246 -7.54 1.75 -33.60
C PRO A 246 -7.66 2.60 -34.88
N ASN A 247 -8.84 2.77 -35.42
CA ASN A 247 -9.09 3.64 -36.57
C ASN A 247 -9.17 5.13 -36.23
N LYS A 248 -9.12 5.50 -34.90
CA LYS A 248 -9.18 6.89 -34.47
C LYS A 248 -7.80 7.54 -34.41
N SER A 249 -7.73 8.80 -34.80
CA SER A 249 -6.53 9.63 -34.67
C SER A 249 -6.27 10.04 -33.22
N PRO A 250 -5.03 10.17 -32.77
CA PRO A 250 -4.68 10.77 -31.49
C PRO A 250 -4.82 12.30 -31.47
N TYR A 251 -4.70 12.95 -32.65
CA TYR A 251 -4.73 14.40 -32.80
C TYR A 251 -5.68 14.77 -33.94
N TYR A 252 -6.15 16.02 -33.96
CA TYR A 252 -6.81 16.57 -35.13
C TYR A 252 -5.85 16.59 -36.32
N ILE A 253 -6.38 16.36 -37.50
CA ILE A 253 -5.65 16.41 -38.77
C ILE A 253 -5.94 17.74 -39.43
N ASP A 254 -4.92 18.36 -39.96
CA ASP A 254 -5.04 19.60 -40.71
C ASP A 254 -5.48 19.29 -42.13
N ASP A 255 -6.64 19.79 -42.52
CA ASP A 255 -7.29 19.49 -43.81
C ASP A 255 -6.46 19.93 -45.04
N GLU A 256 -5.57 20.92 -44.88
CA GLU A 256 -4.76 21.44 -46.00
C GLU A 256 -3.47 20.61 -46.17
N THR A 257 -2.89 20.20 -45.08
CA THR A 257 -1.56 19.53 -45.09
C THR A 257 -1.64 18.03 -44.88
N GLY A 258 -2.73 17.51 -44.33
CA GLY A 258 -2.89 16.12 -43.93
C GLY A 258 -2.04 15.69 -42.74
N ASN A 259 -1.42 16.64 -42.02
CA ASN A 259 -0.56 16.37 -40.89
C ASN A 259 -1.30 16.49 -39.55
N TYR A 260 -0.80 15.81 -38.52
CA TYR A 260 -1.30 15.97 -37.17
C TYR A 260 -1.08 17.40 -36.65
N THR A 261 -2.13 17.97 -36.07
CA THR A 261 -2.03 19.22 -35.32
C THR A 261 -1.47 18.95 -33.93
N SER A 262 -1.29 20.00 -33.11
CA SER A 262 -0.95 19.87 -31.67
C SER A 262 -2.16 19.64 -30.77
N GLN A 263 -3.39 19.60 -31.33
CA GLN A 263 -4.62 19.44 -30.57
C GLN A 263 -5.04 17.98 -30.50
N TYR A 264 -5.32 17.48 -29.29
CA TYR A 264 -5.80 16.10 -29.09
C TYR A 264 -7.20 15.92 -29.68
N PHE A 265 -7.36 14.84 -30.43
CA PHE A 265 -8.66 14.49 -31.00
C PHE A 265 -9.54 13.78 -29.96
N ASN A 266 -10.66 14.41 -29.63
CA ASN A 266 -11.62 13.95 -28.62
C ASN A 266 -13.06 14.15 -29.09
N HIS A 267 -13.35 13.81 -30.32
CA HIS A 267 -14.72 13.97 -30.82
C HIS A 267 -15.68 13.04 -30.06
N ASN A 268 -16.70 13.65 -29.47
CA ASN A 268 -17.80 12.98 -28.78
C ASN A 268 -19.12 13.43 -29.42
N GLU A 269 -19.70 12.56 -30.25
CA GLU A 269 -20.95 12.86 -30.98
C GLU A 269 -22.16 13.02 -30.07
N ASN A 270 -22.13 12.45 -28.87
CA ASN A 270 -23.18 12.55 -27.87
C ASN A 270 -22.82 13.52 -26.75
N SER A 271 -22.67 14.81 -27.11
CA SER A 271 -22.32 15.90 -26.16
C SER A 271 -23.33 16.11 -25.03
N THR A 272 -24.51 15.46 -25.10
CA THR A 272 -25.57 15.57 -24.06
C THR A 272 -25.38 14.67 -22.87
N LEU A 273 -24.41 13.77 -22.93
CA LEU A 273 -24.19 12.81 -21.87
C LEU A 273 -22.93 13.19 -21.06
N ASP A 274 -23.10 13.50 -19.78
CA ASP A 274 -21.98 13.84 -18.88
C ASP A 274 -21.02 12.61 -18.70
N PRO A 275 -19.78 12.68 -19.20
CA PRO A 275 -18.81 11.59 -19.03
C PRO A 275 -18.44 11.30 -17.57
N ALA A 276 -18.70 12.23 -16.65
CA ALA A 276 -18.33 12.07 -15.24
C ALA A 276 -19.18 11.05 -14.48
N PHE A 277 -20.38 10.72 -14.99
CA PHE A 277 -21.33 9.84 -14.30
C PHE A 277 -21.53 8.46 -14.93
N ASP A 278 -20.96 8.18 -16.07
CA ASP A 278 -21.10 6.88 -16.72
C ASP A 278 -19.75 6.20 -16.91
N SER A 279 -19.53 5.08 -16.23
CA SER A 279 -18.29 4.27 -16.35
C SER A 279 -18.02 3.76 -17.79
N LYS A 280 -19.01 3.83 -18.67
CA LYS A 280 -18.86 3.47 -20.08
C LYS A 280 -18.30 4.58 -20.95
N LYS A 281 -18.15 5.79 -20.42
CA LYS A 281 -17.80 7.01 -21.19
C LYS A 281 -16.31 7.36 -21.15
N SER A 282 -15.52 6.78 -20.26
CA SER A 282 -14.05 6.91 -20.29
C SER A 282 -13.46 6.48 -21.64
N ARG A 283 -14.15 5.58 -22.38
CA ARG A 283 -13.73 5.18 -23.74
C ARG A 283 -13.70 6.34 -24.75
N TYR A 284 -14.33 7.46 -24.44
CA TYR A 284 -14.23 8.68 -25.28
C TYR A 284 -12.99 9.51 -24.96
N TYR A 285 -12.38 9.30 -23.79
CA TYR A 285 -11.18 10.04 -23.42
C TYR A 285 -10.01 9.70 -24.34
N ASN A 286 -9.17 10.72 -24.58
CA ASN A 286 -7.94 10.50 -25.31
C ASN A 286 -6.87 10.00 -24.31
N PRO A 287 -6.39 8.75 -24.45
CA PRO A 287 -5.42 8.18 -23.49
C PRO A 287 -4.09 8.92 -23.48
N ILE A 288 -3.66 9.48 -24.61
CA ILE A 288 -2.40 10.23 -24.74
C ILE A 288 -2.52 11.56 -24.02
N ALA A 289 -3.62 12.29 -24.27
CA ALA A 289 -3.91 13.54 -23.54
C ALA A 289 -4.04 13.29 -22.03
N MET A 290 -4.67 12.18 -21.64
CA MET A 290 -4.78 11.77 -20.24
C MET A 290 -3.42 11.51 -19.62
N ALA A 291 -2.52 10.82 -20.35
CA ALA A 291 -1.18 10.51 -19.86
C ALA A 291 -0.29 11.76 -19.71
N ASN A 292 -0.43 12.73 -20.61
CA ASN A 292 0.45 13.89 -20.67
C ASN A 292 -0.07 15.09 -19.87
N GLU A 293 -1.39 15.33 -19.87
CA GLU A 293 -1.97 16.58 -19.38
C GLU A 293 -2.73 16.42 -18.04
N SER A 294 -3.12 15.18 -17.67
CA SER A 294 -3.76 14.97 -16.38
C SER A 294 -2.75 14.96 -15.24
N VAL A 295 -3.23 15.34 -14.06
CA VAL A 295 -2.43 15.27 -12.83
C VAL A 295 -3.09 14.31 -11.87
N ASN A 296 -2.31 13.41 -11.29
CA ASN A 296 -2.69 12.61 -10.13
C ASN A 296 -1.43 12.40 -9.27
N LYS A 297 -1.15 13.41 -8.45
CA LYS A 297 0.07 13.48 -7.65
C LYS A 297 -0.25 13.27 -6.18
N THR A 298 0.45 12.33 -5.55
CA THR A 298 0.39 12.11 -4.11
C THR A 298 1.77 12.34 -3.50
N ILE A 299 1.84 13.18 -2.47
CA ILE A 299 3.03 13.40 -1.67
C ILE A 299 2.73 12.90 -0.26
N GLN A 300 3.50 11.94 0.22
CA GLN A 300 3.41 11.44 1.59
C GLN A 300 4.71 11.74 2.33
N ARG A 301 4.58 12.28 3.56
CA ARG A 301 5.66 12.48 4.50
C ARG A 301 5.35 11.71 5.77
N GLU A 302 6.31 10.95 6.24
CA GLU A 302 6.16 10.15 7.45
C GLU A 302 7.41 10.33 8.34
N SER A 303 7.18 10.64 9.61
CA SER A 303 8.22 10.76 10.63
C SER A 303 7.90 9.80 11.76
N LYS A 304 8.80 8.88 12.06
CA LYS A 304 8.68 7.94 13.17
C LYS A 304 9.77 8.22 14.20
N MET A 305 9.38 8.24 15.44
CA MET A 305 10.27 8.38 16.59
C MET A 305 9.98 7.24 17.54
N ASN A 306 11.00 6.46 17.89
CA ASN A 306 10.87 5.32 18.77
C ASN A 306 11.90 5.44 19.90
N PHE A 307 11.44 5.37 21.14
CA PHE A 307 12.24 5.50 22.35
C PHE A 307 12.04 4.25 23.19
N ASN A 308 13.12 3.49 23.40
CA ASN A 308 13.12 2.27 24.18
C ASN A 308 14.02 2.40 25.41
N ILE A 309 13.52 1.95 26.53
CA ILE A 309 14.27 1.80 27.78
C ILE A 309 14.22 0.33 28.19
N GLU A 310 15.39 -0.25 28.42
CA GLU A 310 15.54 -1.57 29.04
C GLU A 310 16.24 -1.39 30.39
N TYR A 311 15.58 -1.82 31.47
CA TYR A 311 16.08 -1.68 32.82
C TYR A 311 16.02 -2.99 33.59
N ASN A 312 17.19 -3.55 33.88
CA ASN A 312 17.36 -4.72 34.72
C ASN A 312 17.26 -4.33 36.21
N ILE A 313 16.02 -4.37 36.74
CA ILE A 313 15.71 -3.90 38.10
C ILE A 313 16.47 -4.77 39.13
N LEU A 314 16.29 -6.08 39.00
CA LEU A 314 16.93 -7.13 39.85
C LEU A 314 17.33 -8.29 38.96
N ASN A 315 18.12 -9.23 39.54
CA ASN A 315 18.39 -10.51 38.86
C ASN A 315 17.08 -11.22 38.53
N GLY A 316 16.84 -11.42 37.24
CA GLY A 316 15.63 -12.06 36.72
C GLY A 316 14.43 -11.11 36.53
N LEU A 317 14.48 -9.84 36.95
CA LEU A 317 13.39 -8.88 36.74
C LEU A 317 13.85 -7.75 35.82
N THR A 318 13.29 -7.72 34.62
CA THR A 318 13.60 -6.70 33.58
C THR A 318 12.33 -5.90 33.28
N TYR A 319 12.44 -4.59 33.29
CA TYR A 319 11.45 -3.67 32.74
C TYR A 319 11.89 -3.23 31.34
N TRP A 320 10.94 -3.21 30.42
CA TRP A 320 11.12 -2.69 29.07
C TRP A 320 9.99 -1.70 28.76
N GLY A 321 10.35 -0.48 28.47
CA GLY A 321 9.42 0.60 28.14
C GLY A 321 9.65 1.10 26.74
N ASN A 322 8.57 1.31 25.98
CA ASN A 322 8.61 1.87 24.64
C ASN A 322 7.61 3.00 24.49
N VAL A 323 8.03 4.07 23.83
CA VAL A 323 7.15 5.14 23.33
C VAL A 323 7.46 5.33 21.86
N ASN A 324 6.45 5.14 21.03
CA ASN A 324 6.52 5.36 19.59
C ASN A 324 5.56 6.44 19.16
N MET A 325 6.04 7.37 18.33
CA MET A 325 5.24 8.42 17.70
C MET A 325 5.40 8.33 16.20
N ASN A 326 4.29 8.23 15.49
CA ASN A 326 4.24 8.23 14.03
C ASN A 326 3.39 9.41 13.54
N ILE A 327 4.01 10.33 12.81
CA ILE A 327 3.37 11.48 12.19
C ILE A 327 3.36 11.24 10.68
N ARG A 328 2.18 11.16 10.08
CA ARG A 328 1.99 10.99 8.65
C ARG A 328 1.17 12.16 8.09
N ASN A 329 1.69 12.78 7.05
CA ASN A 329 1.02 13.81 6.28
C ASN A 329 0.94 13.36 4.82
N THR A 330 -0.27 13.31 4.27
CA THR A 330 -0.52 12.92 2.87
C THR A 330 -1.24 14.07 2.17
N LYS A 331 -0.72 14.48 1.01
CA LYS A 331 -1.35 15.47 0.12
C LYS A 331 -1.55 14.85 -1.24
N GLY A 332 -2.79 14.87 -1.72
CA GLY A 332 -3.17 14.42 -3.05
C GLY A 332 -3.69 15.59 -3.88
N ARG A 333 -3.26 15.67 -5.14
CA ARG A 333 -3.81 16.58 -6.14
C ARG A 333 -4.16 15.80 -7.40
N MET A 334 -5.40 15.96 -7.85
CA MET A 334 -5.85 15.37 -9.10
C MET A 334 -6.42 16.47 -10.00
N PHE A 335 -6.13 16.37 -11.29
CA PHE A 335 -6.68 17.28 -12.30
C PHE A 335 -7.03 16.52 -13.56
N LEU A 336 -8.27 16.69 -14.00
CA LEU A 336 -8.80 16.13 -15.24
C LEU A 336 -9.00 17.26 -16.24
N PRO A 337 -8.10 17.46 -17.21
CA PRO A 337 -8.17 18.56 -18.15
C PRO A 337 -9.25 18.32 -19.22
N GLN A 338 -9.86 19.38 -19.70
CA GLN A 338 -10.85 19.37 -20.76
C GLN A 338 -10.31 18.69 -22.02
N VAL A 339 -9.07 18.97 -22.39
CA VAL A 339 -8.40 18.41 -23.59
C VAL A 339 -8.34 16.89 -23.61
N ALA A 340 -8.39 16.24 -22.45
CA ALA A 340 -8.38 14.78 -22.35
C ALA A 340 -9.79 14.17 -22.43
N THR A 341 -10.85 14.94 -22.22
CA THR A 341 -12.21 14.44 -22.02
C THR A 341 -13.14 14.62 -23.21
N GLY A 342 -12.86 15.56 -24.11
CA GLY A 342 -13.75 15.94 -25.20
C GLY A 342 -15.01 16.70 -24.76
N LEU A 343 -15.10 17.09 -23.48
CA LEU A 343 -16.18 17.97 -23.02
C LEU A 343 -16.10 19.31 -23.71
N ALA A 344 -17.26 19.93 -23.94
CA ALA A 344 -17.28 21.30 -24.41
C ALA A 344 -16.53 22.21 -23.43
N TRP A 345 -15.80 23.20 -23.95
CA TRP A 345 -15.05 24.15 -23.13
C TRP A 345 -15.94 24.90 -22.11
N THR A 346 -17.18 25.10 -22.46
CA THR A 346 -18.19 25.78 -21.62
C THR A 346 -18.90 24.84 -20.65
N ASP A 347 -18.58 23.54 -20.68
CA ASP A 347 -19.18 22.56 -19.77
C ASP A 347 -18.69 22.81 -18.34
N SER A 348 -19.64 22.90 -17.41
CA SER A 348 -19.33 23.11 -15.98
C SER A 348 -18.52 21.99 -15.35
N ASN A 349 -18.42 20.83 -16.00
CA ASN A 349 -17.60 19.69 -15.55
C ASN A 349 -16.21 19.67 -16.18
N ALA A 350 -15.92 20.58 -17.12
CA ALA A 350 -14.60 20.69 -17.73
C ALA A 350 -13.56 21.14 -16.69
N ASN A 351 -12.30 20.72 -16.88
CA ASN A 351 -11.17 21.12 -16.04
C ASN A 351 -11.44 20.89 -14.54
N ARG A 352 -11.65 19.64 -14.17
CA ARG A 352 -11.95 19.23 -12.79
C ARG A 352 -10.70 19.07 -11.95
N SER A 353 -10.65 19.79 -10.83
CA SER A 353 -9.56 19.74 -9.84
C SER A 353 -10.04 19.14 -8.52
N THR A 354 -9.20 18.32 -7.92
CA THR A 354 -9.42 17.75 -6.59
C THR A 354 -8.14 17.87 -5.78
N ASP A 355 -8.22 18.50 -4.61
CA ASP A 355 -7.15 18.52 -3.62
C ASP A 355 -7.60 17.80 -2.35
N THR A 356 -6.72 16.96 -1.81
CA THR A 356 -6.93 16.25 -0.54
C THR A 356 -5.74 16.42 0.37
N SER A 357 -6.00 16.53 1.67
CA SER A 357 -4.97 16.52 2.71
C SER A 357 -5.42 15.63 3.84
N SER A 358 -4.51 14.82 4.37
CA SER A 358 -4.76 14.00 5.55
C SER A 358 -3.54 14.05 6.47
N ASP A 359 -3.79 14.40 7.73
CA ASP A 359 -2.80 14.43 8.79
C ASP A 359 -3.15 13.36 9.81
N GLN A 360 -2.19 12.53 10.18
CA GLN A 360 -2.35 11.46 11.15
C GLN A 360 -1.21 11.48 12.15
N LEU A 361 -1.58 11.46 13.44
CA LEU A 361 -0.67 11.24 14.56
C LEU A 361 -1.08 9.95 15.26
N THR A 362 -0.15 9.00 15.35
CA THR A 362 -0.32 7.80 16.16
C THR A 362 0.73 7.76 17.25
N VAL A 363 0.28 7.62 18.49
CA VAL A 363 1.15 7.46 19.66
C VAL A 363 0.89 6.08 20.26
N ASN A 364 1.94 5.28 20.32
CA ASN A 364 1.92 3.94 20.92
C ASN A 364 2.80 3.96 22.17
N THR A 365 2.34 3.38 23.26
CA THR A 365 3.17 3.08 24.42
C THR A 365 3.12 1.60 24.74
N GLU A 366 4.25 1.02 25.13
CA GLU A 366 4.30 -0.35 25.63
C GLU A 366 5.16 -0.37 26.90
N ASN A 367 4.62 -0.96 27.95
CA ASN A 367 5.31 -1.23 29.20
C ASN A 367 5.31 -2.75 29.40
N LYS A 368 6.48 -3.36 29.54
CA LYS A 368 6.64 -4.79 29.71
C LYS A 368 7.50 -5.06 30.94
N LEU A 369 7.02 -5.93 31.80
CA LEU A 369 7.74 -6.43 32.96
C LEU A 369 7.95 -7.94 32.78
N ILE A 370 9.18 -8.38 32.81
CA ILE A 370 9.55 -9.78 32.59
C ILE A 370 10.28 -10.27 33.84
N TYR A 371 9.74 -11.32 34.46
CA TYR A 371 10.37 -12.02 35.55
C TYR A 371 10.79 -13.42 35.15
N ARG A 372 12.08 -13.74 35.32
CA ARG A 372 12.66 -15.06 35.04
C ARG A 372 13.38 -15.57 36.28
N LYS A 373 13.06 -16.77 36.70
CA LYS A 373 13.76 -17.40 37.81
C LYS A 373 13.83 -18.91 37.62
N ASN A 374 15.02 -19.45 37.83
CA ASN A 374 15.26 -20.87 37.94
C ASN A 374 15.75 -21.17 39.37
N TRP A 375 15.28 -22.25 39.98
CA TRP A 375 15.74 -22.71 41.27
C TRP A 375 15.77 -24.22 41.34
N ASN A 376 16.81 -24.72 42.03
CA ASN A 376 17.06 -26.14 42.26
C ASN A 376 17.12 -26.98 40.97
N ASP A 377 17.45 -26.41 39.82
CA ASP A 377 17.47 -27.05 38.48
C ASP A 377 16.19 -27.84 38.13
N LYS A 378 15.14 -27.66 38.93
CA LYS A 378 13.87 -28.37 38.78
C LYS A 378 12.72 -27.46 38.40
N HIS A 379 12.82 -26.20 38.74
CA HIS A 379 11.77 -25.23 38.56
C HIS A 379 12.26 -24.08 37.70
N SER A 380 11.52 -23.76 36.67
CA SER A 380 11.71 -22.56 35.83
C SER A 380 10.40 -21.79 35.71
N ILE A 381 10.41 -20.50 35.99
CA ILE A 381 9.28 -19.63 35.81
C ILE A 381 9.67 -18.46 34.92
N ILE A 382 8.81 -18.14 33.93
CA ILE A 382 8.85 -16.92 33.17
C ILE A 382 7.46 -16.29 33.28
N ALA A 383 7.38 -15.12 33.90
CA ALA A 383 6.16 -14.34 33.98
C ALA A 383 6.36 -13.03 33.23
N THR A 384 5.42 -12.67 32.38
CA THR A 384 5.48 -11.45 31.58
C THR A 384 4.17 -10.70 31.71
N GLY A 385 4.23 -9.44 32.13
CA GLY A 385 3.13 -8.49 32.08
C GLY A 385 3.39 -7.46 30.98
N VAL A 386 2.43 -7.22 30.12
CA VAL A 386 2.49 -6.21 29.03
C VAL A 386 1.30 -5.29 29.14
N PHE A 387 1.53 -4.00 29.06
CA PHE A 387 0.49 -2.99 28.97
C PHE A 387 0.78 -2.04 27.81
N ARG A 388 -0.15 -1.96 26.86
CA ARG A 388 -0.05 -1.13 25.65
C ARG A 388 -1.18 -0.13 25.58
N THR A 389 -0.87 1.04 25.06
CA THR A 389 -1.88 2.01 24.65
C THR A 389 -1.57 2.46 23.23
N VAL A 390 -2.63 2.65 22.43
CA VAL A 390 -2.53 3.23 21.10
C VAL A 390 -3.55 4.35 21.01
N GLU A 391 -3.10 5.52 20.64
CA GLU A 391 -3.97 6.65 20.28
C GLU A 391 -3.66 7.09 18.87
N THR A 392 -4.69 7.12 18.01
CA THR A 392 -4.59 7.63 16.63
C THR A 392 -5.56 8.80 16.48
N THR A 393 -5.02 9.94 16.06
CA THR A 393 -5.80 11.12 15.68
C THR A 393 -5.57 11.33 14.17
N LYS A 394 -6.65 11.43 13.40
CA LYS A 394 -6.62 11.66 11.96
C LYS A 394 -7.54 12.82 11.63
N SER A 395 -7.03 13.79 10.87
CA SER A 395 -7.80 14.89 10.27
C SER A 395 -7.66 14.81 8.75
N SER A 396 -8.76 14.99 8.04
CA SER A 396 -8.77 14.96 6.57
C SER A 396 -9.59 16.09 6.01
N TYR A 397 -9.13 16.64 4.90
CA TYR A 397 -9.77 17.73 4.17
C TYR A 397 -9.74 17.40 2.69
N GLY A 398 -10.81 17.75 1.98
CA GLY A 398 -10.89 17.55 0.53
C GLY A 398 -11.76 18.62 -0.11
N SER A 399 -11.34 19.07 -1.30
CA SER A 399 -12.10 19.94 -2.16
C SER A 399 -12.10 19.42 -3.59
N GLU A 400 -13.24 19.51 -4.26
CA GLU A 400 -13.38 19.22 -5.67
C GLU A 400 -14.10 20.39 -6.33
N THR A 401 -13.51 20.92 -7.40
CA THR A 401 -14.05 22.03 -8.20
C THR A 401 -13.93 21.70 -9.68
N SER A 402 -14.65 22.43 -10.51
CA SER A 402 -14.60 22.31 -11.96
C SER A 402 -14.82 23.67 -12.63
N GLY A 403 -14.70 23.73 -13.96
CA GLY A 403 -14.84 24.96 -14.72
C GLY A 403 -13.63 25.89 -14.56
N ASN A 404 -12.43 25.36 -14.37
CA ASN A 404 -11.20 26.16 -14.39
C ASN A 404 -11.02 26.78 -15.78
N ALA A 405 -10.52 28.00 -15.81
CA ALA A 405 -10.38 28.79 -17.03
C ALA A 405 -9.36 28.26 -18.04
N SER A 406 -8.53 27.29 -17.66
CA SER A 406 -7.48 26.70 -18.51
C SER A 406 -7.22 25.25 -18.17
N SER A 407 -6.94 24.43 -19.16
CA SER A 407 -6.47 23.06 -19.00
C SER A 407 -5.08 22.97 -18.33
N GLY A 408 -4.31 24.04 -18.28
CA GLY A 408 -3.01 24.11 -17.60
C GLY A 408 -3.08 24.53 -16.12
N LEU A 409 -4.27 24.87 -15.62
CA LEU A 409 -4.46 25.39 -14.25
C LEU A 409 -5.17 24.34 -13.38
N ALA A 410 -4.40 23.57 -12.67
CA ALA A 410 -4.88 22.47 -11.83
C ALA A 410 -5.31 22.90 -10.41
N ASP A 411 -5.30 24.19 -10.08
CA ASP A 411 -5.63 24.68 -8.75
C ASP A 411 -7.16 24.71 -8.54
N PRO A 412 -7.72 24.02 -7.53
CA PRO A 412 -9.15 24.00 -7.30
C PRO A 412 -9.74 25.36 -6.86
N THR A 413 -8.92 26.30 -6.40
CA THR A 413 -9.40 27.64 -5.95
C THR A 413 -9.88 28.51 -7.09
N ILE A 414 -9.49 28.21 -8.32
CA ILE A 414 -9.87 28.97 -9.53
C ILE A 414 -11.04 28.34 -10.29
N GLY A 415 -11.57 27.21 -9.81
CA GLY A 415 -12.76 26.59 -10.38
C GLY A 415 -14.01 27.44 -10.20
N SER A 416 -14.81 27.62 -11.25
CA SER A 416 -16.05 28.38 -11.21
C SER A 416 -17.18 27.67 -10.48
N ALA A 417 -17.11 26.32 -10.36
CA ALA A 417 -18.12 25.50 -9.72
C ALA A 417 -17.50 24.63 -8.61
N VAL A 418 -17.99 24.79 -7.38
CA VAL A 418 -17.65 23.91 -6.26
C VAL A 418 -18.51 22.67 -6.34
N ARG A 419 -17.90 21.50 -6.45
CA ARG A 419 -18.58 20.19 -6.54
C ARG A 419 -18.71 19.49 -5.20
N LYS A 420 -17.61 19.49 -4.43
CA LYS A 420 -17.57 18.84 -3.13
C LYS A 420 -16.56 19.51 -2.22
N ILE A 421 -16.95 19.69 -0.98
CA ILE A 421 -16.04 19.99 0.13
C ILE A 421 -16.27 18.95 1.19
N SER A 422 -15.22 18.42 1.76
CA SER A 422 -15.28 17.41 2.82
C SER A 422 -14.25 17.69 3.89
N SER A 423 -14.61 17.42 5.12
CA SER A 423 -13.69 17.38 6.25
C SER A 423 -14.08 16.22 7.15
N GLY A 424 -13.13 15.66 7.83
CA GLY A 424 -13.37 14.60 8.78
C GLY A 424 -12.27 14.54 9.82
N ASP A 425 -12.69 14.44 11.08
CA ASP A 425 -11.79 14.22 12.20
C ASP A 425 -12.18 12.92 12.89
N SER A 426 -11.18 12.11 13.20
CA SER A 426 -11.39 10.89 13.97
C SER A 426 -10.31 10.74 15.02
N LYS A 427 -10.70 10.17 16.17
CA LYS A 427 -9.79 9.84 17.24
C LYS A 427 -10.14 8.47 17.78
N THR A 428 -9.19 7.55 17.67
CA THR A 428 -9.34 6.19 18.20
C THR A 428 -8.34 5.94 19.32
N ARG A 429 -8.75 5.16 20.32
CA ARG A 429 -7.92 4.74 21.43
C ARG A 429 -8.12 3.26 21.69
N SER A 430 -7.03 2.56 21.91
CA SER A 430 -7.07 1.19 22.39
C SER A 430 -6.12 0.98 23.56
N ILE A 431 -6.51 0.05 24.41
CA ILE A 431 -5.71 -0.41 25.56
C ILE A 431 -5.65 -1.93 25.46
N ASN A 432 -4.46 -2.46 25.60
CA ASN A 432 -4.24 -3.91 25.62
C ASN A 432 -3.37 -4.26 26.81
N GLY A 433 -3.85 -5.15 27.68
CA GLY A 433 -3.11 -5.71 28.81
C GLY A 433 -2.95 -7.22 28.60
N VAL A 434 -1.76 -7.76 28.77
CA VAL A 434 -1.51 -9.19 28.69
C VAL A 434 -0.64 -9.64 29.88
N ALA A 435 -1.11 -10.65 30.61
CA ALA A 435 -0.30 -11.36 31.58
C ALA A 435 -0.05 -12.77 31.08
N LEU A 436 1.21 -13.17 31.02
CA LEU A 436 1.67 -14.49 30.57
C LEU A 436 2.48 -15.15 31.68
N MET A 437 2.27 -16.42 31.90
CA MET A 437 3.08 -17.23 32.80
C MET A 437 3.41 -18.55 32.11
N ASN A 438 4.70 -18.86 32.10
CA ASN A 438 5.20 -20.16 31.73
C ASN A 438 5.94 -20.77 32.95
N TYR A 439 5.49 -21.91 33.43
CA TYR A 439 6.11 -22.64 34.50
C TYR A 439 6.51 -24.03 34.03
N THR A 440 7.77 -24.36 34.22
CA THR A 440 8.34 -25.69 33.88
C THR A 440 8.85 -26.36 35.12
N LEU A 441 8.37 -27.58 35.37
CA LEU A 441 8.82 -28.44 36.46
C LEU A 441 9.57 -29.62 35.91
N LEU A 442 10.78 -29.89 36.45
CA LEU A 442 11.66 -31.02 36.12
C LEU A 442 12.01 -31.09 34.59
N ASN A 443 11.91 -30.01 33.87
CA ASN A 443 12.00 -29.93 32.41
C ASN A 443 10.98 -30.82 31.67
N ARG A 444 9.99 -31.41 32.35
CA ARG A 444 9.02 -32.36 31.79
C ARG A 444 7.59 -31.86 31.81
N TYR A 445 7.17 -31.16 32.86
CA TYR A 445 5.81 -30.65 33.02
C TYR A 445 5.80 -29.17 32.79
N ILE A 446 5.07 -28.73 31.79
CA ILE A 446 4.99 -27.32 31.40
C ILE A 446 3.56 -26.85 31.56
N VAL A 447 3.36 -25.74 32.26
CA VAL A 447 2.08 -25.05 32.40
C VAL A 447 2.22 -23.65 31.81
N ASN A 448 1.39 -23.33 30.86
CA ASN A 448 1.27 -22.01 30.29
C ASN A 448 -0.07 -21.42 30.69
N ALA A 449 -0.11 -20.21 31.19
CA ALA A 449 -1.34 -19.47 31.43
C ALA A 449 -1.22 -18.06 30.84
N SER A 450 -2.29 -17.59 30.24
CA SER A 450 -2.35 -16.21 29.80
C SER A 450 -3.72 -15.60 30.08
N LEU A 451 -3.71 -14.30 30.35
CA LEU A 451 -4.90 -13.46 30.45
C LEU A 451 -4.69 -12.21 29.62
N GLY A 452 -5.46 -12.11 28.55
CA GLY A 452 -5.57 -10.91 27.72
C GLY A 452 -6.72 -10.04 28.15
N LEU A 453 -6.50 -8.73 28.17
CA LEU A 453 -7.49 -7.71 28.38
C LEU A 453 -7.39 -6.70 27.24
N GLU A 454 -8.48 -6.44 26.54
CA GLU A 454 -8.49 -5.52 25.42
C GLU A 454 -9.69 -4.58 25.49
N SER A 455 -9.43 -3.30 25.18
CA SER A 455 -10.47 -2.28 25.09
C SER A 455 -10.21 -1.37 23.90
N ASN A 456 -11.23 -1.08 23.11
CA ASN A 456 -11.14 -0.20 21.95
C ASN A 456 -12.31 0.79 21.93
N SER A 457 -12.01 2.07 21.66
CA SER A 457 -12.99 3.14 21.62
C SER A 457 -14.00 3.01 20.46
N THR A 458 -13.70 2.21 19.43
CA THR A 458 -14.59 1.95 18.28
C THR A 458 -15.68 0.94 18.62
N MET A 459 -15.52 0.17 19.70
CA MET A 459 -16.52 -0.81 20.14
C MET A 459 -17.68 -0.13 20.88
N GLY A 460 -18.87 -0.73 20.80
CA GLY A 460 -20.06 -0.31 21.55
C GLY A 460 -19.79 -0.24 23.06
N LYS A 461 -20.50 0.63 23.78
CA LYS A 461 -20.26 0.87 25.22
C LYS A 461 -20.33 -0.39 26.08
N SER A 462 -21.20 -1.34 25.74
CA SER A 462 -21.37 -2.61 26.44
C SER A 462 -20.27 -3.64 26.15
N GLU A 463 -19.60 -3.54 25.00
CA GLU A 463 -18.65 -4.52 24.47
C GLU A 463 -17.19 -4.00 24.47
N ARG A 464 -16.93 -2.90 25.14
CA ARG A 464 -15.62 -2.23 25.11
C ARG A 464 -14.50 -3.01 25.76
N LEU A 465 -14.80 -3.93 26.67
CA LEU A 465 -13.82 -4.69 27.42
C LEU A 465 -13.93 -6.17 27.10
N GLY A 466 -12.92 -6.71 26.42
CA GLY A 466 -12.78 -8.14 26.18
C GLY A 466 -11.76 -8.77 27.15
N LEU A 467 -12.07 -9.96 27.67
CA LEU A 467 -11.18 -10.78 28.47
C LEU A 467 -10.92 -12.11 27.75
N PHE A 468 -9.66 -12.48 27.62
CA PHE A 468 -9.22 -13.63 26.83
C PHE A 468 -8.29 -14.53 27.67
N PRO A 469 -8.86 -15.41 28.51
CA PRO A 469 -8.06 -16.36 29.28
C PRO A 469 -7.62 -17.53 28.39
N THR A 470 -6.40 -18.02 28.60
CA THR A 470 -5.87 -19.22 27.95
C THR A 470 -5.03 -20.02 28.95
N VAL A 471 -5.19 -21.34 28.96
CA VAL A 471 -4.39 -22.26 29.73
C VAL A 471 -3.93 -23.41 28.83
N GLY A 472 -2.66 -23.78 28.95
CA GLY A 472 -2.08 -24.90 28.25
C GLY A 472 -1.20 -25.73 29.20
N ILE A 473 -1.22 -27.03 29.04
CA ILE A 473 -0.32 -27.95 29.71
C ILE A 473 0.43 -28.78 28.67
N ALA A 474 1.70 -29.07 28.96
CA ALA A 474 2.47 -29.98 28.13
C ALA A 474 3.28 -30.92 29.01
N TRP A 475 3.42 -32.14 28.56
CA TRP A 475 4.15 -33.21 29.26
C TRP A 475 5.14 -33.87 28.28
N HIS A 476 6.41 -33.80 28.61
CA HIS A 476 7.45 -34.50 27.89
C HIS A 476 7.53 -35.96 28.41
N LEU A 477 6.80 -36.85 27.74
CA LEU A 477 6.69 -38.24 28.10
C LEU A 477 8.01 -39.02 27.86
N ALA A 478 8.75 -38.67 26.82
CA ALA A 478 10.02 -39.31 26.50
C ALA A 478 11.03 -39.23 27.65
N ASP A 479 10.96 -38.15 28.46
CA ASP A 479 11.87 -37.94 29.58
C ASP A 479 11.49 -38.71 30.85
N GLU A 480 10.39 -39.48 30.81
CA GLU A 480 9.94 -40.23 31.97
C GLU A 480 10.64 -41.61 32.08
N LYS A 481 10.96 -42.00 33.31
CA LYS A 481 11.68 -43.26 33.56
C LYS A 481 11.00 -44.50 32.97
N PHE A 482 9.68 -44.51 32.87
CA PHE A 482 8.94 -45.64 32.26
C PHE A 482 9.06 -45.66 30.73
N MET A 483 9.63 -44.63 30.10
CA MET A 483 9.88 -44.54 28.67
C MET A 483 11.35 -44.80 28.30
N ASP A 484 12.21 -45.16 29.28
CA ASP A 484 13.64 -45.40 29.03
C ASP A 484 13.87 -46.49 27.94
N PHE A 485 12.90 -47.39 27.74
CA PHE A 485 12.94 -48.39 26.67
C PHE A 485 12.88 -47.84 25.25
N SER A 486 12.45 -46.58 25.11
CA SER A 486 12.28 -45.92 23.80
C SER A 486 13.46 -45.02 23.39
N ASN A 487 14.45 -44.84 24.27
CA ASN A 487 15.55 -43.88 24.06
C ASN A 487 16.41 -44.19 22.82
N ASP A 488 16.43 -45.44 22.34
CA ASP A 488 17.19 -45.82 21.15
C ASP A 488 16.56 -45.42 19.82
N TRP A 489 15.27 -45.11 19.81
CA TRP A 489 14.51 -44.83 18.57
C TRP A 489 13.56 -43.63 18.64
N MET A 490 13.38 -43.02 19.82
CA MET A 490 12.48 -41.91 20.03
C MET A 490 13.18 -40.80 20.81
N ASP A 491 13.48 -39.67 20.14
CA ASP A 491 14.12 -38.50 20.74
C ASP A 491 13.13 -37.60 21.49
N GLU A 492 11.88 -37.48 21.02
CA GLU A 492 10.88 -36.62 21.63
C GLU A 492 9.47 -37.22 21.55
N PHE A 493 8.81 -37.31 22.71
CA PHE A 493 7.37 -37.59 22.80
C PHE A 493 6.73 -36.62 23.78
N LYS A 494 5.94 -35.68 23.25
CA LYS A 494 5.33 -34.61 24.00
C LYS A 494 3.83 -34.57 23.78
N LEU A 495 3.07 -34.66 24.86
CA LEU A 495 1.62 -34.41 24.84
C LEU A 495 1.33 -32.95 25.20
N ARG A 496 0.43 -32.33 24.46
CA ARG A 496 -0.01 -30.94 24.70
C ARG A 496 -1.53 -30.85 24.71
N PHE A 497 -2.04 -30.11 25.68
CA PHE A 497 -3.44 -29.77 25.75
C PHE A 497 -3.55 -28.26 26.02
N SER A 498 -4.42 -27.57 25.27
CA SER A 498 -4.66 -26.14 25.50
C SER A 498 -6.14 -25.80 25.33
N LEU A 499 -6.61 -24.91 26.18
CA LEU A 499 -7.95 -24.33 26.14
C LEU A 499 -7.83 -22.82 26.26
N GLY A 500 -8.50 -22.10 25.39
CA GLY A 500 -8.45 -20.63 25.43
C GLY A 500 -9.66 -20.01 24.76
N GLN A 501 -9.93 -18.78 25.14
CA GLN A 501 -10.90 -17.93 24.50
C GLN A 501 -10.15 -16.88 23.69
N THR A 502 -10.54 -16.74 22.42
CA THR A 502 -10.04 -15.67 21.52
C THR A 502 -11.22 -14.84 21.06
N GLY A 503 -10.97 -13.59 20.76
CA GLY A 503 -11.95 -12.70 20.17
C GLY A 503 -11.37 -12.00 18.96
N ASN A 504 -12.22 -11.56 18.05
CA ASN A 504 -11.85 -10.68 16.95
C ASN A 504 -12.62 -9.37 17.13
N ALA A 505 -11.89 -8.25 17.10
CA ALA A 505 -12.52 -6.95 17.07
C ALA A 505 -13.18 -6.78 15.70
N ALA A 506 -14.51 -6.76 15.66
CA ALA A 506 -15.23 -6.40 14.44
C ALA A 506 -14.82 -4.96 14.06
N SER A 507 -14.28 -4.78 12.86
CA SER A 507 -14.13 -3.45 12.26
C SER A 507 -15.55 -2.93 12.00
N GLY A 508 -15.98 -1.92 12.76
CA GLY A 508 -17.22 -1.21 12.52
C GLY A 508 -17.10 -0.29 11.31
#